data_828a18ef5135ed6d78ea8cc81a372963
#
_entry.id   828a18ef5135ed6d78ea8cc81a372963
#
_cell.length_a   1.000
_cell.length_b   1.000
_cell.length_c   1.000
_cell.angle_alpha   90.00
_cell.angle_beta   90.00
_cell.angle_gamma   90.00
#
_symmetry.space_group_name_H-M   'P 1'
#
loop_
_entity.id
_entity.type
_entity.pdbx_description
1 polymer ?
#
loop_
_entity_poly.entity_id
_entity_poly.type
_entity_poly.pdbx_seq_one_letter_code
_entity_poly.pdbx_strand_id
1 'polypeptide(L)'
;MIKNRFVKSVVLEAKGKLSLKSFPYPEVKKDSAIIRMEYSGICGTDKHSFEGFFHQKGGRPIPLPVIQGHENVGIIEEINGKILDHDGNELHVGDRVVPAPNISCGECFACRNNRPY
;
A
#
# COMPACT_ATOMS: atom_id res chain seq x y z
N MET A 1 -1.23 -6.74 25.18
CA MET A 1 -2.54 -6.02 25.19
C MET A 1 -2.95 -5.77 23.76
N ILE A 2 -4.01 -6.41 23.30
CA ILE A 2 -4.61 -6.10 21.98
C ILE A 2 -5.17 -4.68 22.13
N LYS A 3 -4.48 -3.71 21.53
CA LYS A 3 -4.99 -2.35 21.45
C LYS A 3 -6.27 -2.40 20.63
N ASN A 4 -7.41 -2.10 21.20
CA ASN A 4 -8.71 -1.98 20.52
C ASN A 4 -8.69 -0.71 19.64
N ARG A 5 -7.74 -0.70 18.68
CA ARG A 5 -7.43 0.41 17.80
C ARG A 5 -7.98 0.09 16.40
N PHE A 6 -8.68 1.04 15.82
CA PHE A 6 -9.22 0.92 14.47
C PHE A 6 -8.63 2.00 13.58
N VAL A 7 -8.47 1.67 12.32
CA VAL A 7 -8.09 2.59 11.25
C VAL A 7 -9.22 2.73 10.25
N LYS A 8 -9.40 3.94 9.72
CA LYS A 8 -10.39 4.21 8.68
C LYS A 8 -9.73 4.22 7.32
N SER A 9 -10.41 3.67 6.32
CA SER A 9 -9.95 3.73 4.93
C SER A 9 -11.13 3.87 3.98
N VAL A 10 -10.88 4.53 2.85
CA VAL A 10 -11.81 4.57 1.72
C VAL A 10 -11.62 3.29 0.91
N VAL A 11 -12.72 2.61 0.64
CA VAL A 11 -12.76 1.33 -0.09
C VAL A 11 -13.53 1.52 -1.38
N LEU A 12 -12.95 1.11 -2.50
CA LEU A 12 -13.67 0.95 -3.75
C LEU A 12 -14.42 -0.38 -3.70
N GLU A 13 -15.74 -0.33 -3.53
CA GLU A 13 -16.62 -1.48 -3.39
C GLU A 13 -17.00 -2.11 -4.72
N ALA A 14 -17.27 -1.24 -5.68
CA ALA A 14 -17.68 -1.57 -7.04
C ALA A 14 -17.38 -0.37 -7.94
N LYS A 15 -17.53 -0.54 -9.25
CA LYS A 15 -17.44 0.57 -10.20
C LYS A 15 -18.27 1.76 -9.73
N GLY A 16 -17.63 2.91 -9.58
CA GLY A 16 -18.26 4.17 -9.19
C GLY A 16 -18.75 4.22 -7.73
N LYS A 17 -18.41 3.23 -6.88
CA LYS A 17 -18.90 3.17 -5.51
C LYS A 17 -17.76 3.12 -4.50
N LEU A 18 -17.60 4.22 -3.75
CA LEU A 18 -16.67 4.32 -2.63
C LEU A 18 -17.43 4.26 -1.30
N SER A 19 -16.82 3.69 -0.29
CA SER A 19 -17.31 3.72 1.09
C SER A 19 -16.17 3.93 2.09
N LEU A 20 -16.47 4.60 3.20
CA LEU A 20 -15.55 4.73 4.32
C LEU A 20 -15.76 3.57 5.29
N LYS A 21 -14.73 2.76 5.52
CA LYS A 21 -14.77 1.61 6.44
C LYS A 21 -13.75 1.71 7.55
N SER A 22 -14.05 1.05 8.66
CA SER A 22 -13.14 0.86 9.78
C SER A 22 -12.59 -0.57 9.78
N PHE A 23 -11.29 -0.69 9.98
CA PHE A 23 -10.57 -1.96 10.06
C PHE A 23 -9.83 -2.05 11.38
N PRO A 24 -9.58 -3.24 11.92
CA PRO A 24 -8.66 -3.40 13.04
C PRO A 24 -7.29 -2.82 12.68
N TYR A 25 -6.63 -2.24 13.68
CA TYR A 25 -5.24 -1.80 13.49
C TYR A 25 -4.37 -3.02 13.14
N PRO A 26 -3.55 -2.94 12.07
CA PRO A 26 -2.77 -4.07 11.62
C PRO A 26 -1.70 -4.48 12.64
N GLU A 27 -1.33 -5.74 12.64
CA GLU A 27 -0.18 -6.24 13.38
C GLU A 27 1.09 -6.06 12.55
N VAL A 28 2.15 -5.54 13.18
CA VAL A 28 3.46 -5.48 12.53
C VAL A 28 4.07 -6.88 12.48
N LYS A 29 4.26 -7.39 11.26
CA LYS A 29 4.90 -8.70 11.02
C LYS A 29 6.42 -8.58 11.07
N LYS A 30 7.11 -9.73 11.16
CA LYS A 30 8.56 -9.76 11.05
C LYS A 30 9.02 -9.10 9.73
N ASP A 31 10.09 -8.31 9.82
CA ASP A 31 10.71 -7.59 8.70
C ASP A 31 9.71 -6.67 7.97
N SER A 32 8.84 -6.00 8.75
CA SER A 32 7.87 -5.05 8.22
C SER A 32 7.71 -3.82 9.12
N ALA A 33 7.09 -2.78 8.56
CA ALA A 33 6.75 -1.56 9.28
C ALA A 33 5.28 -1.19 9.07
N ILE A 34 4.70 -0.51 10.06
CA ILE A 34 3.41 0.16 9.93
C ILE A 34 3.69 1.64 9.74
N ILE A 35 3.12 2.18 8.67
CA ILE A 35 3.24 3.59 8.31
C ILE A 35 1.91 4.28 8.63
N ARG A 36 1.96 5.30 9.47
CA ARG A 36 0.83 6.20 9.68
C ARG A 36 0.79 7.19 8.52
N MET A 37 -0.23 7.03 7.69
CA MET A 37 -0.39 7.84 6.48
C MET A 37 -0.62 9.32 6.83
N GLU A 38 0.10 10.20 6.16
CA GLU A 38 -0.10 11.66 6.22
C GLU A 38 -0.86 12.13 4.97
N TYR A 39 -0.44 11.67 3.80
CA TYR A 39 -1.08 12.01 2.52
C TYR A 39 -1.09 10.80 1.60
N SER A 40 -2.10 10.72 0.77
CA SER A 40 -2.20 9.78 -0.34
C SER A 40 -2.69 10.54 -1.57
N GLY A 41 -1.85 10.62 -2.60
CA GLY A 41 -2.18 11.21 -3.87
C GLY A 41 -3.23 10.38 -4.62
N ILE A 42 -3.92 11.02 -5.54
CA ILE A 42 -4.86 10.37 -6.47
C ILE A 42 -4.26 10.46 -7.88
N CYS A 43 -3.88 9.32 -8.44
CA CYS A 43 -3.36 9.28 -9.80
C CYS A 43 -4.43 8.87 -10.83
N GLY A 44 -4.08 8.94 -12.11
CA GLY A 44 -4.97 8.52 -13.20
C GLY A 44 -5.43 7.07 -13.09
N THR A 45 -4.60 6.19 -12.53
CA THR A 45 -4.94 4.78 -12.30
C THR A 45 -6.10 4.62 -11.32
N ASP A 46 -6.13 5.41 -10.27
CA ASP A 46 -7.23 5.37 -9.28
C ASP A 46 -8.55 5.80 -9.90
N LYS A 47 -8.51 6.84 -10.75
CA LYS A 47 -9.67 7.27 -11.53
C LYS A 47 -10.14 6.16 -12.48
N HIS A 48 -9.24 5.56 -13.23
CA HIS A 48 -9.58 4.47 -14.15
C HIS A 48 -10.16 3.26 -13.42
N SER A 49 -9.66 2.94 -12.24
CA SER A 49 -10.19 1.87 -11.40
C SER A 49 -11.61 2.19 -10.95
N PHE A 50 -11.85 3.43 -10.49
CA PHE A 50 -13.16 3.90 -10.09
C PHE A 50 -14.18 3.85 -11.24
N GLU A 51 -13.77 4.24 -12.44
CA GLU A 51 -14.61 4.22 -13.66
C GLU A 51 -14.79 2.78 -14.21
N GLY A 52 -14.11 1.79 -13.66
CA GLY A 52 -14.18 0.39 -14.09
C GLY A 52 -13.45 0.10 -15.41
N PHE A 53 -12.48 0.95 -15.78
CA PHE A 53 -11.72 0.80 -17.03
C PHE A 53 -11.01 -0.55 -17.13
N PHE A 54 -10.41 -1.03 -16.05
CA PHE A 54 -9.69 -2.31 -16.02
C PHE A 54 -10.60 -3.54 -16.12
N HIS A 55 -11.91 -3.38 -15.98
CA HIS A 55 -12.90 -4.43 -16.20
C HIS A 55 -13.39 -4.48 -17.66
N GLN A 56 -13.01 -3.50 -18.47
CA GLN A 56 -13.36 -3.39 -19.87
C GLN A 56 -12.14 -3.69 -20.73
N LYS A 57 -12.24 -4.52 -21.75
CA LYS A 57 -11.18 -4.77 -22.76
C LYS A 57 -9.96 -5.60 -22.31
N GLY A 58 -10.15 -6.76 -21.68
CA GLY A 58 -9.08 -7.76 -21.54
C GLY A 58 -7.92 -7.40 -20.60
N GLY A 59 -8.03 -6.31 -19.84
CA GLY A 59 -7.13 -6.00 -18.71
C GLY A 59 -7.36 -7.00 -17.56
N ARG A 60 -6.36 -7.17 -16.69
CA ARG A 60 -6.59 -7.91 -15.45
C ARG A 60 -7.55 -7.09 -14.59
N PRO A 61 -8.73 -7.61 -14.24
CA PRO A 61 -9.66 -6.90 -13.37
C PRO A 61 -9.00 -6.71 -11.99
N ILE A 62 -9.13 -5.50 -11.45
CA ILE A 62 -8.75 -5.25 -10.06
C ILE A 62 -9.77 -5.98 -9.18
N PRO A 63 -9.34 -6.87 -8.27
CA PRO A 63 -10.25 -7.53 -7.36
C PRO A 63 -10.93 -6.49 -6.45
N LEU A 64 -12.25 -6.53 -6.40
CA LEU A 64 -13.06 -5.66 -5.54
C LEU A 64 -13.67 -6.49 -4.40
N PRO A 65 -13.85 -5.91 -3.20
CA PRO A 65 -13.51 -4.53 -2.83
C PRO A 65 -12.00 -4.35 -2.61
N VAL A 66 -11.49 -3.12 -2.79
CA VAL A 66 -10.07 -2.80 -2.64
C VAL A 66 -9.85 -1.43 -1.99
N ILE A 67 -8.82 -1.31 -1.17
CA ILE A 67 -8.28 -0.02 -0.72
C ILE A 67 -7.27 0.41 -1.77
N GLN A 68 -7.54 1.53 -2.44
CA GLN A 68 -6.67 2.08 -3.47
C GLN A 68 -5.68 3.09 -2.89
N GLY A 69 -4.72 3.49 -3.69
CA GLY A 69 -3.73 4.51 -3.40
C GLY A 69 -2.32 3.96 -3.42
N HIS A 70 -1.45 4.59 -4.20
CA HIS A 70 -0.05 4.19 -4.36
C HIS A 70 0.91 5.39 -4.44
N GLU A 71 0.42 6.60 -4.23
CA GLU A 71 1.21 7.83 -4.10
C GLU A 71 1.19 8.29 -2.64
N ASN A 72 1.82 7.52 -1.78
CA ASN A 72 1.68 7.61 -0.34
C ASN A 72 2.90 8.26 0.32
N VAL A 73 2.67 9.07 1.35
CA VAL A 73 3.70 9.52 2.29
C VAL A 73 3.18 9.39 3.72
N GLY A 74 4.05 8.98 4.61
CA GLY A 74 3.69 8.84 6.02
C GLY A 74 4.89 8.66 6.93
N ILE A 75 4.61 8.49 8.20
CA ILE A 75 5.60 8.31 9.26
C ILE A 75 5.59 6.86 9.72
N ILE A 76 6.76 6.26 9.86
CA ILE A 76 6.89 4.93 10.46
C ILE A 76 6.41 5.00 11.91
N GLU A 77 5.36 4.26 12.23
CA GLU A 77 4.75 4.22 13.57
C GLU A 77 5.20 3.00 14.38
N GLU A 78 5.36 1.86 13.70
CA GLU A 78 5.89 0.64 14.29
C GLU A 78 6.81 -0.05 13.29
N ILE A 79 7.84 -0.73 13.79
CA ILE A 79 8.80 -1.49 12.98
C ILE A 79 9.15 -2.79 13.72
N ASN A 80 9.30 -3.88 12.99
CA ASN A 80 9.71 -5.17 13.52
C ASN A 80 10.78 -5.77 12.59
N GLY A 81 12.01 -5.81 13.09
CA GLY A 81 13.17 -6.21 12.32
C GLY A 81 13.96 -5.02 11.77
N LYS A 82 14.94 -5.29 10.94
CA LYS A 82 15.79 -4.30 10.30
C LYS A 82 15.29 -4.03 8.89
N ILE A 83 14.87 -2.80 8.62
CA ILE A 83 14.40 -2.36 7.31
C ILE A 83 15.35 -1.28 6.80
N LEU A 84 15.73 -1.37 5.55
CA LEU A 84 16.61 -0.40 4.89
C LEU A 84 15.81 0.40 3.86
N ASP A 85 16.20 1.65 3.67
CA ASP A 85 15.73 2.47 2.56
C ASP A 85 16.41 2.06 1.23
N HIS A 86 16.07 2.77 0.15
CA HIS A 86 16.66 2.53 -1.17
C HIS A 86 18.20 2.70 -1.21
N ASP A 87 18.73 3.57 -0.36
CA ASP A 87 20.17 3.88 -0.29
C ASP A 87 20.91 2.97 0.70
N GLY A 88 20.21 2.06 1.36
CA GLY A 88 20.75 1.11 2.33
C GLY A 88 20.85 1.65 3.75
N ASN A 89 20.26 2.80 4.05
CA ASN A 89 20.20 3.34 5.41
C ASN A 89 19.11 2.65 6.22
N GLU A 90 19.37 2.41 7.49
CA GLU A 90 18.39 1.80 8.38
C GLU A 90 17.26 2.77 8.71
N LEU A 91 16.03 2.30 8.57
CA LEU A 91 14.82 3.05 8.90
C LEU A 91 14.42 2.87 10.36
N HIS A 92 13.91 3.92 10.97
CA HIS A 92 13.52 3.97 12.37
C HIS A 92 12.08 4.50 12.55
N VAL A 93 11.48 4.20 13.68
CA VAL A 93 10.22 4.81 14.09
C VAL A 93 10.38 6.34 14.14
N GLY A 94 9.45 7.05 13.50
CA GLY A 94 9.50 8.50 13.34
C GLY A 94 10.01 8.98 11.99
N ASP A 95 10.63 8.12 11.18
CA ASP A 95 11.09 8.48 9.84
C ASP A 95 9.90 8.71 8.91
N ARG A 96 9.99 9.79 8.12
CA ARG A 96 9.03 10.07 7.05
C ARG A 96 9.47 9.34 5.79
N VAL A 97 8.58 8.52 5.24
CA VAL A 97 8.86 7.65 4.11
C VAL A 97 7.82 7.75 3.01
N VAL A 98 8.28 7.46 1.80
CA VAL A 98 7.44 7.27 0.61
C VAL A 98 7.59 5.81 0.19
N PRO A 99 6.59 4.94 0.42
CA PRO A 99 6.65 3.56 -0.04
C PRO A 99 6.67 3.48 -1.57
N ALA A 100 7.48 2.57 -2.11
CA ALA A 100 7.45 2.31 -3.55
C ALA A 100 6.07 1.78 -3.96
N PRO A 101 5.53 2.23 -5.10
CA PRO A 101 4.19 1.81 -5.54
C PRO A 101 4.12 0.34 -5.92
N ASN A 102 5.25 -0.24 -6.32
CA ASN A 102 5.35 -1.63 -6.71
C ASN A 102 6.17 -2.41 -5.69
N ILE A 103 5.63 -3.56 -5.27
CA ILE A 103 6.32 -4.48 -4.37
C ILE A 103 6.81 -5.66 -5.21
N SER A 104 8.12 -5.79 -5.35
CA SER A 104 8.74 -6.92 -6.03
C SER A 104 8.79 -8.15 -5.13
N CYS A 105 8.60 -9.35 -5.71
CA CYS A 105 8.66 -10.60 -4.93
C CYS A 105 10.09 -11.04 -4.58
N GLY A 106 11.12 -10.45 -5.20
CA GLY A 106 12.52 -10.82 -5.01
C GLY A 106 12.97 -12.12 -5.71
N GLU A 107 12.05 -12.99 -6.11
CA GLU A 107 12.34 -14.38 -6.50
C GLU A 107 12.07 -14.69 -7.98
N CYS A 108 11.18 -13.95 -8.64
CA CYS A 108 10.84 -14.21 -10.04
C CYS A 108 11.99 -13.87 -11.00
N PHE A 109 11.87 -14.31 -12.25
CA PHE A 109 12.87 -14.05 -13.27
C PHE A 109 13.22 -12.55 -13.39
N ALA A 110 12.23 -11.68 -13.38
CA ALA A 110 12.46 -10.24 -13.50
C ALA A 110 13.26 -9.70 -12.29
N CYS A 111 12.89 -10.08 -11.06
CA CYS A 111 13.61 -9.67 -9.85
C CYS A 111 15.06 -10.15 -9.84
N ARG A 112 15.29 -11.42 -10.21
CA ARG A 112 16.64 -11.99 -10.26
C ARG A 112 17.53 -11.36 -11.33
N ASN A 113 16.96 -10.71 -12.32
CA ASN A 113 17.68 -10.00 -13.38
C ASN A 113 17.65 -8.46 -13.21
N ASN A 114 17.40 -7.96 -11.98
CA ASN A 114 17.31 -6.54 -11.65
C ASN A 114 16.31 -5.76 -12.54
N ARG A 115 15.21 -6.40 -12.92
CA ARG A 115 14.11 -5.83 -13.70
C ARG A 115 12.78 -6.02 -12.96
N PRO A 116 12.64 -5.48 -11.72
CA PRO A 116 11.46 -5.74 -10.87
C PRO A 116 10.18 -5.05 -11.35
N TYR A 117 10.22 -4.27 -12.43
CA TYR A 117 9.09 -3.47 -12.98
C TYR A 117 8.85 -3.80 -14.45
#